data_172ebdbbcd77902bfe903d29e2886147
#
_entry.id   172ebdbbcd77902bfe903d29e2886147
#
_cell.length_a   1.000
_cell.length_b   1.000
_cell.length_c   1.000
_cell.angle_alpha   90.00
_cell.angle_beta   90.00
_cell.angle_gamma   90.00
#
_symmetry.space_group_name_H-M   'P 1'
#
loop_
_entity.id
_entity.type
_entity.pdbx_description
1 polymer ?
#
loop_
_entity_poly.entity_id
_entity_poly.type
_entity_poly.pdbx_seq_one_letter_code
_entity_poly.pdbx_strand_id
1 'polypeptide(L)'
;MAPILIALVSLISYATTATKQTAPTKTESVAQSRDTSADLEAIGSVIAKYAKSIDSADTSLASQIWWDSPEVSFIHPLGHEHGFDQIKANVYTRLMGETFSERKLTPRDITIHVYGDAAWAEFYWEFNAKFRKDGKPIATHGRETQIYRKMQGNWRIIHVHYSGMPTTQPGQGL
;
A
#
# COMPACT_ATOMS: atom_id res chain seq x y z
N MET A 1 14.73 24.29 68.76
CA MET A 1 15.18 22.89 68.56
C MET A 1 14.30 22.28 67.47
N ALA A 2 14.81 22.16 66.27
CA ALA A 2 14.12 21.52 65.14
C ALA A 2 14.77 20.19 64.81
N PRO A 3 14.04 19.09 64.56
CA PRO A 3 14.63 17.82 64.22
C PRO A 3 14.96 17.77 62.73
N ILE A 4 16.16 17.26 62.44
CA ILE A 4 16.68 17.03 61.11
C ILE A 4 16.08 15.70 60.61
N LEU A 5 15.37 15.76 59.46
CA LEU A 5 14.82 14.57 58.77
C LEU A 5 15.88 14.05 57.79
N ILE A 6 16.44 12.88 58.07
CA ILE A 6 17.39 12.17 57.18
C ILE A 6 16.57 11.37 56.15
N ALA A 7 16.61 11.78 54.88
CA ALA A 7 16.02 11.02 53.79
C ALA A 7 16.98 9.92 53.32
N LEU A 8 16.59 8.64 53.51
CA LEU A 8 17.28 7.48 52.93
C LEU A 8 16.97 7.40 51.42
N VAL A 9 17.97 7.61 50.59
CA VAL A 9 17.88 7.38 49.13
C VAL A 9 18.24 5.91 48.89
N SER A 10 17.25 5.09 48.58
CA SER A 10 17.43 3.71 48.10
C SER A 10 17.88 3.71 46.63
N LEU A 11 19.11 3.33 46.38
CA LEU A 11 19.65 3.03 45.05
C LEU A 11 19.06 1.69 44.55
N ILE A 12 18.14 1.74 43.62
CA ILE A 12 17.67 0.56 42.89
C ILE A 12 18.64 0.31 41.73
N SER A 13 19.49 -0.70 41.86
CA SER A 13 20.35 -1.18 40.77
C SER A 13 19.51 -1.95 39.74
N TYR A 14 19.31 -1.40 38.57
CA TYR A 14 18.76 -2.14 37.43
C TYR A 14 19.87 -3.02 36.83
N ALA A 15 19.79 -4.33 37.02
CA ALA A 15 20.61 -5.28 36.27
C ALA A 15 20.10 -5.37 34.84
N THR A 16 20.83 -4.79 33.90
CA THR A 16 20.60 -4.94 32.47
C THR A 16 21.05 -6.33 32.04
N THR A 17 20.11 -7.27 31.90
CA THR A 17 20.37 -8.57 31.26
C THR A 17 20.52 -8.34 29.77
N ALA A 18 21.74 -8.30 29.28
CA ALA A 18 22.02 -8.28 27.84
C ALA A 18 21.65 -9.64 27.26
N THR A 19 20.50 -9.71 26.59
CA THR A 19 20.11 -10.87 25.79
C THR A 19 21.05 -10.96 24.60
N LYS A 20 21.91 -11.97 24.61
CA LYS A 20 22.84 -12.26 23.51
C LYS A 20 22.03 -12.72 22.31
N GLN A 21 21.81 -11.82 21.34
CA GLN A 21 21.13 -12.13 20.09
C GLN A 21 22.03 -13.09 19.29
N THR A 22 21.64 -14.35 19.21
CA THR A 22 22.33 -15.37 18.39
C THR A 22 22.03 -15.07 16.92
N ALA A 23 23.07 -15.06 16.09
CA ALA A 23 22.92 -14.95 14.65
C ALA A 23 22.05 -16.11 14.12
N PRO A 24 21.15 -15.86 13.13
CA PRO A 24 20.29 -16.90 12.58
C PRO A 24 21.11 -18.03 11.95
N THR A 25 20.66 -19.26 12.14
CA THR A 25 21.30 -20.43 11.53
C THR A 25 21.11 -20.41 10.02
N LYS A 26 22.03 -21.04 9.26
CA LYS A 26 22.00 -21.10 7.79
C LYS A 26 20.66 -21.63 7.26
N THR A 27 19.99 -22.52 7.98
CA THR A 27 18.69 -23.10 7.61
C THR A 27 17.54 -22.06 7.74
N GLU A 28 17.55 -21.26 8.82
CA GLU A 28 16.57 -20.18 9.01
C GLU A 28 16.73 -19.09 7.95
N SER A 29 17.95 -18.72 7.61
CA SER A 29 18.24 -17.74 6.55
C SER A 29 17.74 -18.18 5.17
N VAL A 30 17.83 -19.47 4.83
CA VAL A 30 17.34 -20.01 3.54
C VAL A 30 15.81 -20.08 3.52
N ALA A 31 15.16 -20.47 4.61
CA ALA A 31 13.70 -20.46 4.73
C ALA A 31 13.13 -19.04 4.61
N GLN A 32 13.69 -18.10 5.34
CA GLN A 32 13.31 -16.68 5.30
C GLN A 32 13.47 -16.09 3.89
N SER A 33 14.53 -16.43 3.17
CA SER A 33 14.78 -15.98 1.79
C SER A 33 13.75 -16.53 0.80
N ARG A 34 13.32 -17.80 0.95
CA ARG A 34 12.29 -18.41 0.09
C ARG A 34 10.91 -17.81 0.32
N ASP A 35 10.53 -17.58 1.58
CA ASP A 35 9.25 -16.93 1.93
C ASP A 35 9.18 -15.52 1.34
N THR A 36 10.26 -14.74 1.44
CA THR A 36 10.31 -13.40 0.88
C THR A 36 10.16 -13.39 -0.65
N SER A 37 10.79 -14.35 -1.37
CA SER A 37 10.65 -14.46 -2.83
C SER A 37 9.21 -14.77 -3.24
N ALA A 38 8.56 -15.72 -2.56
CA ALA A 38 7.16 -16.06 -2.83
C ALA A 38 6.21 -14.89 -2.53
N ASP A 39 6.50 -14.11 -1.49
CA ASP A 39 5.72 -12.92 -1.15
C ASP A 39 5.89 -11.81 -2.19
N LEU A 40 7.09 -11.59 -2.71
CA LEU A 40 7.34 -10.63 -3.81
C LEU A 40 6.53 -11.00 -5.07
N GLU A 41 6.53 -12.27 -5.46
CA GLU A 41 5.75 -12.76 -6.61
C GLU A 41 4.24 -12.62 -6.37
N ALA A 42 3.77 -12.96 -5.16
CA ALA A 42 2.36 -12.84 -4.79
C ALA A 42 1.89 -11.38 -4.83
N ILE A 43 2.67 -10.43 -4.30
CA ILE A 43 2.35 -9.00 -4.34
C ILE A 43 2.40 -8.48 -5.79
N GLY A 44 3.39 -8.89 -6.58
CA GLY A 44 3.44 -8.58 -8.02
C GLY A 44 2.18 -9.03 -8.76
N SER A 45 1.66 -10.22 -8.40
CA SER A 45 0.39 -10.73 -8.93
C SER A 45 -0.82 -9.90 -8.48
N VAL A 46 -0.81 -9.37 -7.24
CA VAL A 46 -1.86 -8.43 -6.75
C VAL A 46 -1.81 -7.14 -7.56
N ILE A 47 -0.63 -6.56 -7.83
CA ILE A 47 -0.47 -5.34 -8.65
C ILE A 47 -1.00 -5.57 -10.07
N ALA A 48 -0.66 -6.71 -10.69
CA ALA A 48 -1.16 -7.05 -12.02
C ALA A 48 -2.70 -7.20 -12.06
N LYS A 49 -3.30 -7.84 -11.04
CA LYS A 49 -4.74 -7.92 -10.90
C LYS A 49 -5.39 -6.57 -10.62
N TYR A 50 -4.74 -5.70 -9.85
CA TYR A 50 -5.19 -4.33 -9.62
C TYR A 50 -5.28 -3.56 -10.94
N ALA A 51 -4.21 -3.55 -11.74
CA ALA A 51 -4.24 -2.92 -13.05
C ALA A 51 -5.37 -3.47 -13.94
N LYS A 52 -5.56 -4.79 -13.97
CA LYS A 52 -6.65 -5.43 -14.72
C LYS A 52 -8.03 -5.03 -14.18
N SER A 53 -8.22 -4.92 -12.86
CA SER A 53 -9.50 -4.52 -12.27
C SER A 53 -9.86 -3.07 -12.63
N ILE A 54 -8.88 -2.17 -12.70
CA ILE A 54 -9.04 -0.79 -13.19
C ILE A 54 -9.37 -0.79 -14.71
N ASP A 55 -8.63 -1.56 -15.53
CA ASP A 55 -8.86 -1.67 -16.97
C ASP A 55 -10.31 -2.08 -17.29
N SER A 56 -10.85 -3.01 -16.54
CA SER A 56 -12.22 -3.52 -16.73
C SER A 56 -13.28 -2.84 -15.88
N ALA A 57 -12.90 -1.97 -14.94
CA ALA A 57 -13.78 -1.42 -13.88
C ALA A 57 -14.53 -2.54 -13.11
N ASP A 58 -13.83 -3.63 -12.82
CA ASP A 58 -14.40 -4.87 -12.29
C ASP A 58 -14.31 -4.90 -10.76
N THR A 59 -15.45 -4.67 -10.11
CA THR A 59 -15.56 -4.72 -8.64
C THR A 59 -15.42 -6.13 -8.08
N SER A 60 -15.72 -7.18 -8.86
CA SER A 60 -15.55 -8.58 -8.44
C SER A 60 -14.07 -8.94 -8.39
N LEU A 61 -13.30 -8.52 -9.40
CA LEU A 61 -11.86 -8.67 -9.40
C LEU A 61 -11.19 -7.83 -8.31
N ALA A 62 -11.69 -6.61 -8.09
CA ALA A 62 -11.24 -5.76 -6.98
C ALA A 62 -11.44 -6.44 -5.62
N SER A 63 -12.57 -7.10 -5.38
CA SER A 63 -12.85 -7.82 -4.12
C SER A 63 -11.88 -8.98 -3.85
N GLN A 64 -11.16 -9.46 -4.88
CA GLN A 64 -10.15 -10.51 -4.71
C GLN A 64 -8.80 -9.98 -4.24
N ILE A 65 -8.55 -8.68 -4.34
CA ILE A 65 -7.25 -8.06 -4.06
C ILE A 65 -7.30 -7.02 -2.94
N TRP A 66 -8.42 -6.36 -2.72
CA TRP A 66 -8.62 -5.48 -1.58
C TRP A 66 -9.01 -6.25 -0.33
N TRP A 67 -8.66 -5.74 0.84
CA TRP A 67 -9.28 -6.17 2.08
C TRP A 67 -10.72 -5.60 2.13
N ASP A 68 -11.71 -6.46 2.34
CA ASP A 68 -13.10 -6.04 2.52
C ASP A 68 -13.29 -5.52 3.95
N SER A 69 -13.03 -4.23 4.14
CA SER A 69 -13.00 -3.57 5.45
C SER A 69 -13.31 -2.09 5.33
N PRO A 70 -13.93 -1.49 6.35
CA PRO A 70 -14.05 -0.04 6.46
C PRO A 70 -12.71 0.68 6.74
N GLU A 71 -11.65 -0.05 7.09
CA GLU A 71 -10.33 0.50 7.42
C GLU A 71 -9.43 0.76 6.21
N VAL A 72 -9.79 0.22 5.03
CA VAL A 72 -9.00 0.48 3.82
C VAL A 72 -9.25 1.89 3.29
N SER A 73 -8.28 2.44 2.58
CA SER A 73 -8.41 3.78 2.02
C SER A 73 -7.75 3.93 0.66
N PHE A 74 -8.25 4.89 -0.12
CA PHE A 74 -7.70 5.23 -1.43
C PHE A 74 -7.64 6.75 -1.59
N ILE A 75 -6.43 7.30 -1.63
CA ILE A 75 -6.19 8.71 -1.89
C ILE A 75 -5.91 8.91 -3.38
N HIS A 76 -6.63 9.83 -3.99
CA HIS A 76 -6.46 10.19 -5.40
C HIS A 76 -6.75 11.70 -5.61
N PRO A 77 -6.36 12.31 -6.76
CA PRO A 77 -6.52 13.76 -6.96
C PRO A 77 -7.93 14.31 -6.84
N LEU A 78 -8.95 13.46 -6.97
CA LEU A 78 -10.36 13.87 -6.88
C LEU A 78 -10.97 13.64 -5.50
N GLY A 79 -10.28 12.93 -4.59
CA GLY A 79 -10.82 12.65 -3.27
C GLY A 79 -10.03 11.65 -2.45
N HIS A 80 -10.63 11.30 -1.32
CA HIS A 80 -10.11 10.29 -0.38
C HIS A 80 -11.27 9.36 0.00
N GLU A 81 -11.20 8.13 -0.48
CA GLU A 81 -12.21 7.11 -0.21
C GLU A 81 -11.86 6.34 1.07
N HIS A 82 -12.85 6.13 1.93
CA HIS A 82 -12.73 5.38 3.17
C HIS A 82 -13.60 4.12 3.12
N GLY A 83 -12.98 2.98 3.34
CA GLY A 83 -13.63 1.68 3.26
C GLY A 83 -13.82 1.17 1.84
N PHE A 84 -13.86 -0.16 1.70
CA PHE A 84 -13.91 -0.80 0.40
C PHE A 84 -15.21 -0.52 -0.37
N ASP A 85 -16.32 -0.29 0.32
CA ASP A 85 -17.58 0.06 -0.34
C ASP A 85 -17.51 1.41 -1.07
N GLN A 86 -16.87 2.43 -0.46
CA GLN A 86 -16.65 3.71 -1.15
C GLN A 86 -15.70 3.54 -2.34
N ILE A 87 -14.64 2.75 -2.19
CA ILE A 87 -13.71 2.46 -3.28
C ILE A 87 -14.44 1.79 -4.44
N LYS A 88 -15.28 0.78 -4.20
CA LYS A 88 -16.11 0.13 -5.23
C LYS A 88 -17.01 1.14 -5.93
N ALA A 89 -17.74 1.93 -5.17
CA ALA A 89 -18.73 2.86 -5.71
C ALA A 89 -18.10 4.03 -6.46
N ASN A 90 -17.11 4.68 -5.85
CA ASN A 90 -16.58 5.95 -6.37
C ASN A 90 -15.43 5.74 -7.36
N VAL A 91 -14.52 4.80 -7.10
CA VAL A 91 -13.37 4.55 -7.99
C VAL A 91 -13.77 3.61 -9.12
N TYR A 92 -14.23 2.41 -8.81
CA TYR A 92 -14.49 1.40 -9.84
C TYR A 92 -15.74 1.71 -10.66
N THR A 93 -16.87 1.96 -10.02
CA THR A 93 -18.13 2.18 -10.74
C THR A 93 -18.18 3.57 -11.35
N ARG A 94 -18.10 4.61 -10.53
CA ARG A 94 -18.33 5.99 -11.00
C ARG A 94 -17.15 6.52 -11.82
N LEU A 95 -15.92 6.53 -11.23
CA LEU A 95 -14.77 7.12 -11.91
C LEU A 95 -14.34 6.26 -13.11
N MET A 96 -14.14 4.97 -12.92
CA MET A 96 -13.63 4.11 -14.00
C MET A 96 -14.75 3.65 -14.95
N GLY A 97 -15.88 3.16 -14.45
CA GLY A 97 -16.95 2.58 -15.25
C GLY A 97 -17.79 3.60 -16.01
N GLU A 98 -18.23 4.68 -15.33
CA GLU A 98 -19.14 5.66 -15.92
C GLU A 98 -18.42 6.72 -16.73
N THR A 99 -17.19 7.13 -16.34
CA THR A 99 -16.45 8.20 -17.03
C THR A 99 -15.80 7.70 -18.32
N PHE A 100 -15.23 6.49 -18.32
CA PHE A 100 -14.43 6.00 -19.42
C PHE A 100 -15.07 4.77 -20.09
N SER A 101 -15.02 4.73 -21.43
CA SER A 101 -15.42 3.57 -22.24
C SER A 101 -14.30 2.55 -22.42
N GLU A 102 -13.05 3.04 -22.51
CA GLU A 102 -11.83 2.24 -22.62
C GLU A 102 -10.82 2.71 -21.59
N ARG A 103 -10.06 1.80 -20.99
CA ARG A 103 -9.06 2.08 -19.97
C ARG A 103 -7.87 1.13 -20.09
N LYS A 104 -6.68 1.63 -19.87
CA LYS A 104 -5.47 0.84 -19.75
C LYS A 104 -4.55 1.46 -18.72
N LEU A 105 -4.36 0.78 -17.59
CA LEU A 105 -3.39 1.10 -16.56
C LEU A 105 -2.15 0.21 -16.76
N THR A 106 -0.98 0.84 -16.82
CA THR A 106 0.29 0.13 -17.00
C THR A 106 1.26 0.53 -15.90
N PRO A 107 1.40 -0.28 -14.83
CA PRO A 107 2.43 -0.10 -13.82
C PRO A 107 3.82 -0.33 -14.42
N ARG A 108 4.82 0.46 -13.97
CA ARG A 108 6.23 0.36 -14.39
C ARG A 108 7.16 0.63 -13.21
N ASP A 109 8.38 0.12 -13.29
CA ASP A 109 9.45 0.34 -12.32
C ASP A 109 9.01 -0.01 -10.89
N ILE A 110 8.39 -1.19 -10.74
CA ILE A 110 7.79 -1.65 -9.49
C ILE A 110 8.89 -2.03 -8.50
N THR A 111 8.87 -1.43 -7.31
CA THR A 111 9.69 -1.81 -6.17
C THR A 111 8.78 -2.30 -5.04
N ILE A 112 9.09 -3.45 -4.45
CA ILE A 112 8.28 -4.08 -3.39
C ILE A 112 9.17 -4.33 -2.18
N HIS A 113 8.69 -3.98 -0.99
CA HIS A 113 9.34 -4.22 0.29
C HIS A 113 8.43 -5.03 1.20
N VAL A 114 8.94 -6.15 1.72
CA VAL A 114 8.18 -7.09 2.57
C VAL A 114 8.75 -7.11 4.00
N TYR A 115 7.88 -7.02 4.99
CA TYR A 115 8.19 -7.00 6.42
C TYR A 115 7.20 -7.92 7.17
N GLY A 116 7.47 -9.21 7.15
CA GLY A 116 6.57 -10.21 7.74
C GLY A 116 5.21 -10.26 7.04
N ASP A 117 4.14 -9.91 7.75
CA ASP A 117 2.76 -9.88 7.24
C ASP A 117 2.33 -8.50 6.67
N ALA A 118 3.27 -7.54 6.63
CA ALA A 118 3.07 -6.23 6.03
C ALA A 118 4.02 -6.02 4.86
N ALA A 119 3.57 -5.28 3.85
CA ALA A 119 4.40 -4.90 2.70
C ALA A 119 3.94 -3.57 2.13
N TRP A 120 4.81 -2.94 1.38
CA TRP A 120 4.45 -1.82 0.55
C TRP A 120 5.16 -1.91 -0.81
N ALA A 121 4.53 -1.32 -1.83
CA ALA A 121 5.12 -1.16 -3.15
C ALA A 121 4.98 0.28 -3.62
N GLU A 122 5.95 0.70 -4.40
CA GLU A 122 5.90 1.95 -5.16
C GLU A 122 6.21 1.68 -6.62
N PHE A 123 5.53 2.41 -7.51
CA PHE A 123 5.71 2.28 -8.93
C PHE A 123 5.25 3.54 -9.67
N TYR A 124 5.74 3.72 -10.89
CA TYR A 124 5.17 4.65 -11.85
C TYR A 124 4.02 3.98 -12.60
N TRP A 125 3.08 4.78 -13.07
CA TRP A 125 1.98 4.29 -13.88
C TRP A 125 1.73 5.19 -15.09
N GLU A 126 1.23 4.57 -16.16
CA GLU A 126 0.62 5.22 -17.30
C GLU A 126 -0.85 4.81 -17.36
N PHE A 127 -1.73 5.76 -17.61
CA PHE A 127 -3.15 5.50 -17.78
C PHE A 127 -3.62 6.12 -19.10
N ASN A 128 -4.07 5.26 -20.00
CA ASN A 128 -4.65 5.63 -21.28
C ASN A 128 -6.13 5.26 -21.27
N ALA A 129 -7.01 6.20 -21.62
CA ALA A 129 -8.45 5.99 -21.59
C ALA A 129 -9.16 6.76 -22.67
N LYS A 130 -10.44 6.44 -22.90
CA LYS A 130 -11.35 7.23 -23.72
C LYS A 130 -12.55 7.65 -22.89
N PHE A 131 -12.90 8.91 -22.93
CA PHE A 131 -14.11 9.40 -22.28
C PHE A 131 -15.36 8.78 -22.93
N ARG A 132 -16.27 8.28 -22.11
CA ARG A 132 -17.55 7.69 -22.58
C ARG A 132 -18.44 8.71 -23.25
N LYS A 133 -18.38 9.95 -22.77
CA LYS A 133 -19.27 11.03 -23.23
C LYS A 133 -19.03 11.47 -24.69
N ASP A 134 -17.77 11.47 -25.16
CA ASP A 134 -17.42 12.04 -26.45
C ASP A 134 -16.32 11.26 -27.22
N GLY A 135 -15.85 10.14 -26.65
CA GLY A 135 -14.83 9.29 -27.25
C GLY A 135 -13.42 9.87 -27.26
N LYS A 136 -13.21 11.07 -26.68
CA LYS A 136 -11.90 11.71 -26.69
C LYS A 136 -10.89 10.90 -25.86
N PRO A 137 -9.67 10.70 -26.40
CA PRO A 137 -8.63 10.03 -25.65
C PRO A 137 -8.05 10.94 -24.56
N ILE A 138 -7.60 10.31 -23.47
CA ILE A 138 -6.78 10.93 -22.44
C ILE A 138 -5.61 10.01 -22.12
N ALA A 139 -4.44 10.60 -21.92
CA ALA A 139 -3.25 9.91 -21.41
C ALA A 139 -2.71 10.69 -20.23
N THR A 140 -2.56 10.02 -19.10
CA THR A 140 -1.99 10.57 -17.88
C THR A 140 -0.95 9.61 -17.30
N HIS A 141 -0.10 10.10 -16.43
CA HIS A 141 0.92 9.30 -15.79
C HIS A 141 1.25 9.88 -14.41
N GLY A 142 1.82 9.05 -13.56
CA GLY A 142 2.13 9.46 -12.19
C GLY A 142 2.85 8.38 -11.40
N ARG A 143 2.73 8.49 -10.09
CA ARG A 143 3.33 7.59 -9.10
C ARG A 143 2.25 7.04 -8.20
N GLU A 144 2.47 5.82 -7.72
CA GLU A 144 1.56 5.17 -6.79
C GLU A 144 2.33 4.47 -5.68
N THR A 145 1.79 4.53 -4.48
CA THR A 145 2.21 3.71 -3.35
C THR A 145 1.03 2.84 -2.94
N GLN A 146 1.28 1.55 -2.78
CA GLN A 146 0.30 0.59 -2.26
C GLN A 146 0.83 -0.04 -0.97
N ILE A 147 -0.02 -0.18 0.05
CA ILE A 147 0.29 -0.88 1.29
C ILE A 147 -0.55 -2.16 1.33
N TYR A 148 0.10 -3.24 1.76
CA TYR A 148 -0.49 -4.58 1.79
C TYR A 148 -0.40 -5.19 3.17
N ARG A 149 -1.35 -6.07 3.45
CA ARG A 149 -1.32 -6.96 4.60
C ARG A 149 -1.57 -8.40 4.17
N LYS A 150 -0.82 -9.34 4.74
CA LYS A 150 -1.01 -10.78 4.54
C LYS A 150 -2.07 -11.29 5.50
N MET A 151 -3.17 -11.80 4.96
CA MET A 151 -4.31 -12.29 5.72
C MET A 151 -4.67 -13.69 5.25
N GLN A 152 -4.65 -14.64 6.17
CA GLN A 152 -4.95 -16.05 5.86
C GLN A 152 -4.13 -16.57 4.65
N GLY A 153 -2.84 -16.19 4.61
CA GLY A 153 -1.90 -16.56 3.54
C GLY A 153 -2.02 -15.75 2.24
N ASN A 154 -2.96 -14.80 2.14
CA ASN A 154 -3.17 -13.99 0.94
C ASN A 154 -2.80 -12.51 1.19
N TRP A 155 -2.08 -11.90 0.26
CA TRP A 155 -1.82 -10.48 0.27
C TRP A 155 -3.02 -9.68 -0.17
N ARG A 156 -3.39 -8.65 0.59
CA ARG A 156 -4.52 -7.76 0.33
C ARG A 156 -4.07 -6.31 0.38
N ILE A 157 -4.58 -5.50 -0.53
CA ILE A 157 -4.39 -4.05 -0.52
C ILE A 157 -5.18 -3.48 0.66
N ILE A 158 -4.52 -2.66 1.48
CA ILE A 158 -5.17 -1.92 2.57
C ILE A 158 -5.14 -0.41 2.35
N HIS A 159 -4.23 0.08 1.53
CA HIS A 159 -4.13 1.50 1.19
C HIS A 159 -3.54 1.67 -0.21
N VAL A 160 -4.08 2.65 -0.94
CA VAL A 160 -3.52 3.16 -2.18
C VAL A 160 -3.45 4.67 -2.10
N HIS A 161 -2.31 5.21 -2.50
CA HIS A 161 -2.16 6.64 -2.77
C HIS A 161 -1.51 6.82 -4.13
N TYR A 162 -2.22 7.41 -5.07
CA TYR A 162 -1.63 7.81 -6.34
C TYR A 162 -1.60 9.33 -6.50
N SER A 163 -0.54 9.82 -7.14
CA SER A 163 -0.31 11.22 -7.43
C SER A 163 0.18 11.40 -8.86
N GLY A 164 0.05 12.61 -9.39
CA GLY A 164 0.71 12.99 -10.64
C GLY A 164 2.23 12.95 -10.53
N MET A 165 2.91 13.24 -11.63
CA MET A 165 4.36 13.43 -11.64
C MET A 165 4.78 14.65 -10.81
N PRO A 166 6.04 14.72 -10.35
CA PRO A 166 6.55 15.89 -9.65
C PRO A 166 6.32 17.16 -10.47
N THR A 167 5.89 18.22 -9.80
CA THR A 167 5.76 19.52 -10.42
C THR A 167 7.15 20.15 -10.63
N THR A 168 7.32 20.83 -11.75
CA THR A 168 8.60 21.52 -12.07
C THR A 168 8.53 23.01 -11.73
N GLN A 169 7.37 23.52 -11.30
CA GLN A 169 7.18 24.93 -10.97
C GLN A 169 7.21 25.14 -9.44
N PRO A 170 7.90 26.20 -8.96
CA PRO A 170 7.89 26.56 -7.54
C PRO A 170 6.47 26.82 -7.02
N GLY A 171 6.16 26.31 -5.82
CA GLY A 171 4.87 26.52 -5.16
C GLY A 171 3.74 25.58 -5.57
N GLN A 172 3.95 24.69 -6.54
CA GLN A 172 3.00 23.63 -6.85
C GLN A 172 3.32 22.37 -6.01
N GLY A 173 2.33 21.90 -5.27
CA GLY A 173 2.48 20.68 -4.44
C GLY A 173 3.06 20.92 -3.05
N LEU A 174 3.18 22.17 -2.60
CA LEU A 174 3.54 22.53 -1.22
C LEU A 174 2.34 23.14 -0.51
#